data_672a9b347b5f5943d38de78ba81afe3b
#
_entry.id   672a9b347b5f5943d38de78ba81afe3b
#
_cell.length_a   1.000
_cell.length_b   1.000
_cell.length_c   1.000
_cell.angle_alpha   90.00
_cell.angle_beta   90.00
_cell.angle_gamma   90.00
#
_symmetry.space_group_name_H-M   'P 1'
#
loop_
_entity.id
_entity.type
_entity.pdbx_description
1 polymer ?
#
loop_
_entity_poly.entity_id
_entity_poly.type
_entity_poly.pdbx_seq_one_letter_code
_entity_poly.pdbx_strand_id
1 'polypeptide(L)'
;MPPKRLRAKRTRATVPEWSQKIATFRRALKLSQSEFAKRLGSSTMAVSRWERAIQEVPANIYIRLGNMAGDPLCWYFWGCAGLRTVDVMRVLPAASQRLQEDRLPKLRLVHAGGKKKSSDTADFVAVPLLPVHAGTPDEAGDKVVDLEQVRPEATLAAPVAWCPNPKSTLCLRVKGNSMSPLILDGYIIAVDTLDVHHDKLVGQIVVAWNVDKGLIVSRLIRFDHTDALVSDRREYESISLAAESEWRIIGKVLWWIGRTG
;
A
#
# COMPACT_ATOMS: atom_id res chain seq x y z
N MET A 1 -13.25 -43.05 55.41
CA MET A 1 -13.12 -41.62 54.96
C MET A 1 -13.07 -41.60 53.44
N PRO A 2 -14.00 -40.99 52.74
CA PRO A 2 -13.95 -40.87 51.29
C PRO A 2 -13.00 -39.73 50.88
N PRO A 3 -12.27 -39.80 49.74
CA PRO A 3 -11.32 -38.80 49.33
C PRO A 3 -12.03 -37.52 48.84
N LYS A 4 -11.52 -36.37 49.27
CA LYS A 4 -11.95 -35.03 48.83
C LYS A 4 -11.68 -34.85 47.32
N ARG A 5 -12.75 -34.69 46.52
CA ARG A 5 -12.66 -34.30 45.15
C ARG A 5 -12.04 -32.90 45.02
N LEU A 6 -10.85 -32.81 44.46
CA LEU A 6 -10.21 -31.56 44.05
C LEU A 6 -11.05 -30.88 43.00
N ARG A 7 -11.59 -29.71 43.34
CA ARG A 7 -12.29 -28.81 42.40
C ARG A 7 -11.25 -28.26 41.39
N ALA A 8 -11.30 -28.72 40.14
CA ALA A 8 -10.48 -28.19 39.06
C ALA A 8 -10.72 -26.65 38.99
N LYS A 9 -9.65 -25.87 39.05
CA LYS A 9 -9.66 -24.44 38.79
C LYS A 9 -10.16 -24.24 37.34
N ARG A 10 -11.37 -23.65 37.18
CA ARG A 10 -11.84 -23.17 35.88
C ARG A 10 -10.86 -22.10 35.39
N THR A 11 -10.06 -22.41 34.40
CA THR A 11 -9.31 -21.44 33.61
C THR A 11 -10.31 -20.39 33.11
N ARG A 12 -10.11 -19.13 33.44
CA ARG A 12 -10.89 -18.02 32.89
C ARG A 12 -10.70 -18.07 31.38
N ALA A 13 -11.73 -18.47 30.65
CA ALA A 13 -11.76 -18.37 29.20
C ALA A 13 -11.53 -16.89 28.82
N THR A 14 -10.52 -16.62 28.04
CA THR A 14 -10.23 -15.29 27.51
C THR A 14 -11.43 -14.86 26.68
N VAL A 15 -12.03 -13.71 27.03
CA VAL A 15 -13.15 -13.15 26.27
C VAL A 15 -12.71 -12.90 24.84
N PRO A 16 -13.40 -13.41 23.82
CA PRO A 16 -13.01 -13.23 22.43
C PRO A 16 -12.88 -11.76 22.04
N GLU A 17 -11.90 -11.44 21.21
CA GLU A 17 -11.60 -10.07 20.77
C GLU A 17 -12.82 -9.38 20.11
N TRP A 18 -13.55 -10.11 19.28
CA TRP A 18 -14.72 -9.58 18.59
C TRP A 18 -15.80 -9.09 19.56
N SER A 19 -16.03 -9.78 20.66
CA SER A 19 -16.99 -9.40 21.69
C SER A 19 -16.61 -8.09 22.38
N GLN A 20 -15.33 -7.95 22.73
CA GLN A 20 -14.80 -6.72 23.33
C GLN A 20 -14.89 -5.54 22.35
N LYS A 21 -14.56 -5.76 21.08
CA LYS A 21 -14.63 -4.72 20.05
C LYS A 21 -16.06 -4.23 19.81
N ILE A 22 -17.04 -5.12 19.80
CA ILE A 22 -18.46 -4.74 19.68
C ILE A 22 -18.90 -3.88 20.86
N ALA A 23 -18.59 -4.30 22.09
CA ALA A 23 -18.95 -3.54 23.28
C ALA A 23 -18.25 -2.17 23.32
N THR A 24 -16.98 -2.10 22.94
CA THR A 24 -16.20 -0.85 22.87
C THR A 24 -16.78 0.07 21.80
N PHE A 25 -17.08 -0.44 20.61
CA PHE A 25 -17.65 0.33 19.51
C PHE A 25 -19.00 0.94 19.88
N ARG A 26 -19.91 0.15 20.49
CA ARG A 26 -21.20 0.67 20.97
C ARG A 26 -21.01 1.82 21.97
N ARG A 27 -20.10 1.63 22.96
CA ARG A 27 -19.82 2.65 23.97
C ARG A 27 -19.23 3.92 23.35
N ALA A 28 -18.34 3.79 22.35
CA ALA A 28 -17.81 4.93 21.62
C ALA A 28 -18.90 5.74 20.90
N LEU A 29 -19.92 5.07 20.41
CA LEU A 29 -21.11 5.70 19.82
C LEU A 29 -22.09 6.27 20.88
N LYS A 30 -21.83 6.09 22.18
CA LYS A 30 -22.67 6.50 23.31
C LYS A 30 -24.10 5.92 23.24
N LEU A 31 -24.25 4.71 22.69
CA LEU A 31 -25.54 4.05 22.51
C LEU A 31 -25.82 3.03 23.63
N SER A 32 -27.06 2.93 24.06
CA SER A 32 -27.55 1.81 24.86
C SER A 32 -27.58 0.53 24.01
N GLN A 33 -27.65 -0.65 24.66
CA GLN A 33 -27.82 -1.93 23.94
C GLN A 33 -29.10 -1.97 23.09
N SER A 34 -30.16 -1.33 23.54
CA SER A 34 -31.40 -1.26 22.79
C SER A 34 -31.30 -0.40 21.54
N GLU A 35 -30.71 0.79 21.63
CA GLU A 35 -30.52 1.68 20.48
C GLU A 35 -29.56 1.07 19.46
N PHE A 36 -28.50 0.42 19.94
CA PHE A 36 -27.52 -0.26 19.08
C PHE A 36 -28.19 -1.44 18.36
N ALA A 37 -29.02 -2.22 19.06
CA ALA A 37 -29.79 -3.31 18.47
C ALA A 37 -30.73 -2.82 17.36
N LYS A 38 -31.44 -1.70 17.56
CA LYS A 38 -32.31 -1.09 16.53
C LYS A 38 -31.48 -0.72 15.28
N ARG A 39 -30.31 -0.11 15.43
CA ARG A 39 -29.45 0.25 14.29
C ARG A 39 -28.92 -0.97 13.53
N LEU A 40 -28.65 -2.06 14.24
CA LEU A 40 -28.21 -3.31 13.65
C LEU A 40 -29.37 -4.18 13.12
N GLY A 41 -30.65 -3.77 13.31
CA GLY A 41 -31.80 -4.57 12.95
C GLY A 41 -31.82 -5.90 13.70
N SER A 42 -31.51 -5.85 15.00
CA SER A 42 -31.43 -7.02 15.89
C SER A 42 -32.17 -6.78 17.21
N SER A 43 -32.18 -7.78 18.09
CA SER A 43 -32.78 -7.64 19.42
C SER A 43 -31.74 -7.20 20.47
N THR A 44 -32.20 -6.48 21.50
CA THR A 44 -31.32 -6.08 22.64
C THR A 44 -30.69 -7.31 23.31
N MET A 45 -31.45 -8.43 23.38
CA MET A 45 -30.94 -9.68 23.96
C MET A 45 -29.78 -10.26 23.12
N ALA A 46 -29.86 -10.18 21.78
CA ALA A 46 -28.79 -10.64 20.91
C ALA A 46 -27.50 -9.80 21.13
N VAL A 47 -27.60 -8.46 21.16
CA VAL A 47 -26.48 -7.57 21.46
C VAL A 47 -25.83 -7.92 22.80
N SER A 48 -26.67 -8.12 23.86
CA SER A 48 -26.15 -8.50 25.17
C SER A 48 -25.44 -9.86 25.15
N ARG A 49 -25.92 -10.84 24.37
CA ARG A 49 -25.27 -12.15 24.22
C ARG A 49 -23.93 -12.03 23.48
N TRP A 50 -23.86 -11.20 22.42
CA TRP A 50 -22.63 -10.95 21.68
C TRP A 50 -21.57 -10.27 22.56
N GLU A 51 -21.92 -9.22 23.28
CA GLU A 51 -21.00 -8.52 24.18
C GLU A 51 -20.46 -9.40 25.31
N ARG A 52 -21.18 -10.45 25.69
CA ARG A 52 -20.77 -11.43 26.68
C ARG A 52 -20.14 -12.69 26.10
N ALA A 53 -19.97 -12.74 24.77
CA ALA A 53 -19.46 -13.90 24.03
C ALA A 53 -20.24 -15.21 24.30
N ILE A 54 -21.56 -15.10 24.55
CA ILE A 54 -22.45 -16.26 24.77
C ILE A 54 -22.93 -16.84 23.44
N GLN A 55 -23.00 -16.00 22.41
CA GLN A 55 -23.49 -16.37 21.08
C GLN A 55 -22.56 -15.72 20.04
N GLU A 56 -22.25 -16.47 18.98
CA GLU A 56 -21.52 -15.93 17.84
C GLU A 56 -22.37 -14.92 17.05
N VAL A 57 -21.70 -13.96 16.44
CA VAL A 57 -22.34 -12.90 15.66
C VAL A 57 -22.52 -13.38 14.23
N PRO A 58 -23.74 -13.30 13.67
CA PRO A 58 -23.97 -13.65 12.27
C PRO A 58 -23.20 -12.73 11.31
N ALA A 59 -22.77 -13.24 10.15
CA ALA A 59 -22.00 -12.50 9.15
C ALA A 59 -22.69 -11.21 8.68
N ASN A 60 -24.02 -11.22 8.51
CA ASN A 60 -24.80 -10.05 8.13
C ASN A 60 -24.74 -8.92 9.17
N ILE A 61 -24.59 -9.25 10.44
CA ILE A 61 -24.41 -8.27 11.53
C ILE A 61 -23.00 -7.69 11.49
N TYR A 62 -21.98 -8.51 11.26
CA TYR A 62 -20.63 -8.01 11.06
C TYR A 62 -20.53 -7.04 9.86
N ILE A 63 -21.25 -7.31 8.76
CA ILE A 63 -21.33 -6.38 7.62
C ILE A 63 -21.95 -5.06 8.06
N ARG A 64 -23.05 -5.08 8.82
CA ARG A 64 -23.69 -3.85 9.33
C ARG A 64 -22.80 -3.09 10.30
N LEU A 65 -22.08 -3.79 11.17
CA LEU A 65 -21.09 -3.20 12.07
C LEU A 65 -19.98 -2.51 11.28
N GLY A 66 -19.45 -3.15 10.24
CA GLY A 66 -18.46 -2.56 9.36
C GLY A 66 -18.97 -1.32 8.63
N ASN A 67 -20.22 -1.36 8.14
CA ASN A 67 -20.83 -0.20 7.49
C ASN A 67 -21.08 1.00 8.43
N MET A 68 -21.22 0.74 9.73
CA MET A 68 -21.41 1.78 10.74
C MET A 68 -20.08 2.29 11.31
N ALA A 69 -19.05 1.47 11.28
CA ALA A 69 -17.73 1.80 11.78
C ALA A 69 -16.94 2.62 10.77
N GLY A 70 -16.14 3.56 11.27
CA GLY A 70 -15.10 4.22 10.48
C GLY A 70 -13.82 3.39 10.39
N ASP A 71 -12.90 3.83 9.56
CA ASP A 71 -11.57 3.25 9.43
C ASP A 71 -10.78 3.37 10.77
N PRO A 72 -10.00 2.39 11.18
CA PRO A 72 -9.76 1.08 10.56
C PRO A 72 -10.74 -0.03 11.03
N LEU A 73 -11.68 0.26 11.93
CA LEU A 73 -12.53 -0.72 12.61
C LEU A 73 -13.50 -1.42 11.65
N CYS A 74 -13.93 -0.74 10.57
CA CYS A 74 -14.79 -1.33 9.53
C CYS A 74 -14.16 -2.59 8.91
N TRP A 75 -12.85 -2.57 8.64
CA TRP A 75 -12.14 -3.70 8.06
C TRP A 75 -12.09 -4.92 8.98
N TYR A 76 -11.98 -4.68 10.29
CA TYR A 76 -12.05 -5.74 11.26
C TYR A 76 -13.41 -6.47 11.20
N PHE A 77 -14.51 -5.71 11.22
CA PHE A 77 -15.85 -6.31 11.21
C PHE A 77 -16.17 -6.98 9.87
N TRP A 78 -15.78 -6.40 8.74
CA TRP A 78 -15.96 -7.05 7.44
C TRP A 78 -15.09 -8.31 7.32
N GLY A 79 -13.89 -8.31 7.88
CA GLY A 79 -13.06 -9.50 7.99
C GLY A 79 -13.71 -10.61 8.80
N CYS A 80 -14.35 -10.29 9.94
CA CYS A 80 -15.15 -11.25 10.73
C CYS A 80 -16.35 -11.80 9.94
N ALA A 81 -16.89 -11.06 8.98
CA ALA A 81 -17.94 -11.55 8.07
C ALA A 81 -17.39 -12.45 6.95
N GLY A 82 -16.08 -12.68 6.88
CA GLY A 82 -15.42 -13.45 5.82
C GLY A 82 -15.09 -12.63 4.55
N LEU A 83 -15.31 -11.32 4.56
CA LEU A 83 -14.97 -10.45 3.45
C LEU A 83 -13.46 -10.11 3.50
N ARG A 84 -12.71 -10.45 2.44
CA ARG A 84 -11.33 -10.02 2.30
C ARG A 84 -11.29 -8.59 1.76
N THR A 85 -10.27 -7.83 2.13
CA THR A 85 -10.07 -6.44 1.67
C THR A 85 -10.16 -6.33 0.15
N VAL A 86 -9.58 -7.29 -0.58
CA VAL A 86 -9.60 -7.35 -2.05
C VAL A 86 -11.03 -7.50 -2.59
N ASP A 87 -11.87 -8.30 -1.95
CA ASP A 87 -13.26 -8.53 -2.37
C ASP A 87 -14.12 -7.28 -2.16
N VAL A 88 -13.89 -6.58 -1.05
CA VAL A 88 -14.58 -5.31 -0.73
C VAL A 88 -14.18 -4.20 -1.69
N MET A 89 -12.90 -4.09 -2.01
CA MET A 89 -12.38 -3.10 -2.97
C MET A 89 -12.92 -3.32 -4.38
N ARG A 90 -13.14 -4.57 -4.79
CA ARG A 90 -13.68 -4.91 -6.10
C ARG A 90 -15.15 -4.51 -6.25
N VAL A 91 -15.93 -4.58 -5.17
CA VAL A 91 -17.38 -4.34 -5.18
C VAL A 91 -17.73 -2.89 -4.82
N LEU A 92 -16.88 -2.21 -4.06
CA LEU A 92 -17.12 -0.85 -3.58
C LEU A 92 -16.01 0.12 -4.03
N PRO A 93 -16.08 0.67 -5.25
CA PRO A 93 -15.10 1.66 -5.74
C PRO A 93 -14.91 2.86 -4.80
N ALA A 94 -15.98 3.28 -4.10
CA ALA A 94 -15.90 4.35 -3.12
C ALA A 94 -15.08 3.98 -1.86
N ALA A 95 -14.99 2.70 -1.49
CA ALA A 95 -14.14 2.24 -0.39
C ALA A 95 -12.66 2.26 -0.79
N SER A 96 -12.35 1.92 -2.04
CA SER A 96 -10.98 2.02 -2.56
C SER A 96 -10.50 3.47 -2.65
N GLN A 97 -11.37 4.43 -3.00
CA GLN A 97 -11.04 5.85 -2.98
C GLN A 97 -10.71 6.35 -1.56
N ARG A 98 -11.52 6.01 -0.57
CA ARG A 98 -11.28 6.40 0.84
C ARG A 98 -9.97 5.83 1.38
N LEU A 99 -9.64 4.57 1.08
CA LEU A 99 -8.37 3.97 1.48
C LEU A 99 -7.16 4.61 0.81
N GLN A 100 -7.31 5.09 -0.42
CA GLN A 100 -6.26 5.84 -1.11
C GLN A 100 -6.10 7.25 -0.52
N GLU A 101 -7.21 7.91 -0.17
CA GLU A 101 -7.19 9.24 0.46
C GLU A 101 -6.58 9.23 1.87
N ASP A 102 -6.87 8.17 2.68
CA ASP A 102 -6.29 8.04 4.03
C ASP A 102 -4.81 7.59 4.03
N ARG A 103 -4.33 6.99 2.93
CA ARG A 103 -2.90 6.65 2.76
C ARG A 103 -2.04 7.85 2.39
N LEU A 104 -2.63 8.91 1.88
CA LEU A 104 -1.89 10.12 1.54
C LEU A 104 -1.77 11.00 2.80
N PRO A 105 -0.56 11.21 3.34
CA PRO A 105 -0.37 12.14 4.43
C PRO A 105 -0.84 13.52 4.01
N LYS A 106 -1.58 14.22 4.88
CA LYS A 106 -1.99 15.59 4.64
C LYS A 106 -0.74 16.46 4.52
N LEU A 107 -0.41 16.85 3.30
CA LEU A 107 0.74 17.70 3.02
C LEU A 107 0.52 19.07 3.67
N ARG A 108 1.41 19.43 4.59
CA ARG A 108 1.53 20.79 5.08
C ARG A 108 2.51 21.53 4.18
N LEU A 109 1.99 22.39 3.30
CA LEU A 109 2.82 23.26 2.48
C LEU A 109 3.57 24.24 3.40
N VAL A 110 4.87 24.08 3.49
CA VAL A 110 5.77 25.05 4.12
C VAL A 110 6.41 25.86 3.00
N HIS A 111 6.05 27.14 2.91
CA HIS A 111 6.66 28.03 1.91
C HIS A 111 8.11 28.32 2.29
N ALA A 112 9.04 27.90 1.44
CA ALA A 112 10.42 28.36 1.54
C ALA A 112 10.51 29.82 1.04
N GLY A 113 11.11 30.72 1.81
CA GLY A 113 11.39 32.08 1.35
C GLY A 113 10.48 33.20 1.85
N GLY A 114 9.65 32.99 2.84
CA GLY A 114 9.21 34.02 3.80
C GLY A 114 8.34 35.22 3.36
N LYS A 115 7.80 35.26 2.14
CA LYS A 115 6.75 36.23 1.78
C LYS A 115 5.53 35.49 1.26
N LYS A 116 4.42 35.56 2.03
CA LYS A 116 3.10 35.14 1.57
C LYS A 116 2.72 35.94 0.32
N LYS A 117 2.99 35.43 -0.86
CA LYS A 117 2.13 35.68 -2.00
C LYS A 117 1.14 34.51 -2.03
N SER A 118 -0.14 34.81 -2.02
CA SER A 118 -1.16 33.87 -2.46
C SER A 118 -0.86 33.58 -3.94
N SER A 119 0.08 32.68 -4.20
CA SER A 119 0.21 32.12 -5.51
C SER A 119 -0.93 31.14 -5.65
N ASP A 120 -1.66 31.26 -6.73
CA ASP A 120 -2.53 30.22 -7.26
C ASP A 120 -1.93 28.86 -6.93
N THR A 121 -2.75 27.99 -6.39
CA THR A 121 -2.41 26.65 -5.96
C THR A 121 -1.62 25.96 -7.09
N ALA A 122 -0.30 26.00 -7.01
CA ALA A 122 0.49 25.10 -7.82
C ALA A 122 0.03 23.70 -7.41
N ASP A 123 -0.62 23.02 -8.33
CA ASP A 123 -1.16 21.70 -8.06
C ASP A 123 0.01 20.74 -7.80
N PHE A 124 0.19 20.40 -6.53
CA PHE A 124 1.17 19.39 -6.11
C PHE A 124 0.47 18.08 -5.80
N VAL A 125 1.09 17.02 -6.18
CA VAL A 125 0.69 15.64 -5.82
C VAL A 125 1.64 15.11 -4.75
N ALA A 126 1.07 14.34 -3.82
CA ALA A 126 1.81 13.59 -2.82
C ALA A 126 2.21 12.24 -3.42
N VAL A 127 3.50 12.03 -3.66
CA VAL A 127 4.05 10.79 -4.20
C VAL A 127 4.67 9.97 -3.08
N PRO A 128 4.20 8.73 -2.84
CA PRO A 128 4.75 7.88 -1.78
C PRO A 128 6.18 7.46 -2.11
N LEU A 129 7.09 7.60 -1.14
CA LEU A 129 8.44 7.03 -1.18
C LEU A 129 8.42 5.70 -0.43
N LEU A 130 8.73 4.63 -1.13
CA LEU A 130 8.79 3.30 -0.56
C LEU A 130 10.18 3.00 0.00
N PRO A 131 10.30 2.23 1.09
CA PRO A 131 11.57 1.74 1.62
C PRO A 131 12.07 0.57 0.76
N VAL A 132 12.22 0.80 -0.54
CA VAL A 132 12.57 -0.20 -1.56
C VAL A 132 13.66 0.37 -2.44
N HIS A 133 14.67 -0.45 -2.73
CA HIS A 133 15.81 -0.10 -3.55
C HIS A 133 15.74 -0.80 -4.91
N ALA A 134 15.92 -0.03 -5.96
CA ALA A 134 16.19 -0.55 -7.28
C ALA A 134 17.72 -0.62 -7.49
N GLY A 135 18.23 -1.82 -7.67
CA GLY A 135 19.66 -2.10 -7.81
C GLY A 135 20.20 -1.95 -9.23
N THR A 136 21.30 -2.64 -9.47
CA THR A 136 21.97 -2.74 -10.77
C THR A 136 21.91 -4.19 -11.28
N PRO A 137 22.27 -4.48 -12.53
CA PRO A 137 22.35 -5.86 -13.02
C PRO A 137 23.23 -6.78 -12.18
N ASP A 138 24.29 -6.23 -11.55
CA ASP A 138 25.25 -6.99 -10.75
C ASP A 138 24.91 -7.00 -9.25
N GLU A 139 24.31 -5.92 -8.74
CA GLU A 139 23.84 -5.82 -7.36
C GLU A 139 22.34 -5.92 -7.28
N ALA A 140 21.84 -6.97 -6.64
CA ALA A 140 20.41 -7.18 -6.46
C ALA A 140 19.73 -6.00 -5.76
N GLY A 141 18.59 -5.58 -6.33
CA GLY A 141 17.64 -4.71 -5.66
C GLY A 141 16.76 -5.49 -4.68
N ASP A 142 15.79 -4.81 -4.10
CA ASP A 142 14.83 -5.47 -3.21
C ASP A 142 13.90 -6.40 -4.00
N LYS A 143 13.68 -7.61 -3.49
CA LYS A 143 12.86 -8.66 -4.12
C LYS A 143 11.36 -8.47 -3.84
N VAL A 144 10.87 -7.26 -3.97
CA VAL A 144 9.46 -6.95 -3.72
C VAL A 144 8.67 -7.16 -5.00
N VAL A 145 7.69 -8.06 -4.96
CA VAL A 145 6.82 -8.39 -6.10
C VAL A 145 5.69 -7.38 -6.27
N ASP A 146 5.13 -6.90 -5.16
CA ASP A 146 3.96 -6.02 -5.15
C ASP A 146 4.28 -4.72 -4.41
N LEU A 147 4.64 -3.70 -5.18
CA LEU A 147 4.98 -2.38 -4.65
C LEU A 147 3.77 -1.66 -4.03
N GLU A 148 2.55 -2.03 -4.40
CA GLU A 148 1.33 -1.40 -3.85
C GLU A 148 1.08 -1.80 -2.40
N GLN A 149 1.55 -2.97 -1.98
CA GLN A 149 1.40 -3.46 -0.61
C GLN A 149 2.48 -2.93 0.34
N VAL A 150 3.52 -2.29 -0.18
CA VAL A 150 4.60 -1.75 0.63
C VAL A 150 4.15 -0.47 1.32
N ARG A 151 4.34 -0.41 2.63
CA ARG A 151 4.03 0.80 3.39
C ARG A 151 5.06 1.90 3.09
N PRO A 152 4.64 3.10 2.64
CA PRO A 152 5.56 4.21 2.40
C PRO A 152 6.35 4.60 3.66
N GLU A 153 7.63 4.91 3.51
CA GLU A 153 8.47 5.48 4.57
C GLU A 153 8.30 7.00 4.68
N ALA A 154 8.01 7.65 3.55
CA ALA A 154 7.84 9.09 3.44
C ALA A 154 6.93 9.45 2.27
N THR A 155 6.68 10.74 2.11
CA THR A 155 5.94 11.29 0.97
C THR A 155 6.68 12.49 0.41
N LEU A 156 6.81 12.55 -0.91
CA LEU A 156 7.39 13.66 -1.64
C LEU A 156 6.29 14.50 -2.27
N ALA A 157 6.44 15.82 -2.24
CA ALA A 157 5.57 16.73 -2.99
C ALA A 157 6.19 16.97 -4.37
N ALA A 158 5.47 16.61 -5.42
CA ALA A 158 5.89 16.86 -6.80
C ALA A 158 4.83 17.69 -7.54
N PRO A 159 5.20 18.56 -8.49
CA PRO A 159 4.23 19.22 -9.37
C PRO A 159 3.39 18.16 -10.10
N VAL A 160 2.07 18.38 -10.24
CA VAL A 160 1.17 17.48 -10.96
C VAL A 160 1.65 17.24 -12.39
N ALA A 161 2.20 18.27 -13.04
CA ALA A 161 2.75 18.18 -14.39
C ALA A 161 3.90 17.15 -14.54
N TRP A 162 4.56 16.78 -13.43
CA TRP A 162 5.64 15.78 -13.42
C TRP A 162 5.12 14.35 -13.21
N CYS A 163 3.84 14.19 -12.88
CA CYS A 163 3.22 12.92 -12.57
C CYS A 163 1.95 12.76 -13.41
N PRO A 164 2.07 12.32 -14.67
CA PRO A 164 0.91 12.17 -15.59
C PRO A 164 -0.17 11.26 -15.00
N ASN A 165 0.23 10.24 -14.28
CA ASN A 165 -0.63 9.27 -13.63
C ASN A 165 -0.40 9.27 -12.10
N PRO A 166 -0.89 10.27 -11.34
CA PRO A 166 -0.54 10.44 -9.93
C PRO A 166 -0.89 9.22 -9.04
N LYS A 167 -1.95 8.49 -9.40
CA LYS A 167 -2.40 7.31 -8.64
C LYS A 167 -1.48 6.11 -8.80
N SER A 168 -0.74 6.05 -9.88
CA SER A 168 0.18 4.97 -10.24
C SER A 168 1.64 5.41 -10.13
N THR A 169 1.90 6.61 -9.60
CA THR A 169 3.25 7.12 -9.41
C THR A 169 3.72 6.85 -7.99
N LEU A 170 4.91 6.28 -7.87
CA LEU A 170 5.59 6.03 -6.59
C LEU A 170 7.08 6.36 -6.71
N CYS A 171 7.76 6.52 -5.58
CA CYS A 171 9.20 6.76 -5.54
C CYS A 171 9.94 5.59 -4.93
N LEU A 172 11.12 5.28 -5.49
CA LEU A 172 12.06 4.27 -5.04
C LEU A 172 13.45 4.90 -4.85
N ARG A 173 14.29 4.27 -4.02
CA ARG A 173 15.71 4.63 -3.94
C ARG A 173 16.51 3.83 -4.95
N VAL A 174 17.55 4.44 -5.48
CA VAL A 174 18.49 3.75 -6.36
C VAL A 174 19.68 3.29 -5.54
N LYS A 175 20.12 2.07 -5.78
CA LYS A 175 21.33 1.48 -5.24
C LYS A 175 22.29 1.15 -6.37
N GLY A 176 23.51 1.69 -6.28
CA GLY A 176 24.56 1.50 -7.28
C GLY A 176 24.56 2.53 -8.40
N ASN A 177 25.44 2.36 -9.37
CA ASN A 177 25.81 3.38 -10.34
C ASN A 177 25.65 2.96 -11.82
N SER A 178 24.81 1.96 -12.12
CA SER A 178 24.62 1.46 -13.51
C SER A 178 24.10 2.53 -14.47
N MET A 179 23.37 3.51 -13.96
CA MET A 179 22.80 4.62 -14.73
C MET A 179 23.59 5.94 -14.57
N SER A 180 24.83 5.86 -14.04
CA SER A 180 25.75 7.01 -13.94
C SER A 180 26.18 7.46 -15.35
N PRO A 181 26.33 8.78 -15.61
CA PRO A 181 26.27 9.90 -14.64
C PRO A 181 24.87 10.45 -14.40
N LEU A 182 23.84 9.91 -15.06
CA LEU A 182 22.50 10.47 -15.05
C LEU A 182 21.78 10.23 -13.71
N ILE A 183 21.82 8.99 -13.22
CA ILE A 183 21.24 8.59 -11.93
C ILE A 183 22.35 7.91 -11.14
N LEU A 184 22.58 8.41 -9.92
CA LEU A 184 23.63 7.96 -9.03
C LEU A 184 23.06 7.17 -7.84
N ASP A 185 23.95 6.47 -7.15
CA ASP A 185 23.62 5.80 -5.89
C ASP A 185 22.96 6.75 -4.89
N GLY A 186 21.94 6.28 -4.18
CA GLY A 186 21.17 7.06 -3.21
C GLY A 186 20.16 8.04 -3.82
N TYR A 187 20.09 8.20 -5.14
CA TYR A 187 19.07 9.02 -5.77
C TYR A 187 17.68 8.40 -5.57
N ILE A 188 16.66 9.27 -5.61
CA ILE A 188 15.26 8.87 -5.59
C ILE A 188 14.73 9.04 -7.00
N ILE A 189 14.08 8.00 -7.52
CA ILE A 189 13.40 7.99 -8.81
C ILE A 189 11.89 7.93 -8.61
N ALA A 190 11.13 8.66 -9.43
CA ALA A 190 9.69 8.50 -9.52
C ALA A 190 9.34 7.57 -10.67
N VAL A 191 8.52 6.59 -10.40
CA VAL A 191 8.14 5.52 -11.32
C VAL A 191 6.64 5.55 -11.54
N ASP A 192 6.23 5.59 -12.80
CA ASP A 192 4.84 5.39 -13.21
C ASP A 192 4.64 3.92 -13.55
N THR A 193 3.79 3.26 -12.77
CA THR A 193 3.52 1.82 -12.91
C THR A 193 2.34 1.50 -13.84
N LEU A 194 1.68 2.51 -14.40
CA LEU A 194 0.52 2.31 -15.25
C LEU A 194 0.91 1.85 -16.66
N ASP A 195 1.95 2.45 -17.24
CA ASP A 195 2.38 2.12 -18.61
C ASP A 195 3.60 1.21 -18.57
N VAL A 196 3.38 -0.05 -18.92
CA VAL A 196 4.39 -1.12 -18.97
C VAL A 196 4.54 -1.70 -20.37
N HIS A 197 3.92 -1.08 -21.39
CA HIS A 197 3.99 -1.54 -22.78
C HIS A 197 5.36 -1.22 -23.38
N HIS A 198 6.10 -2.25 -23.77
CA HIS A 198 7.47 -2.13 -24.30
C HIS A 198 7.57 -1.14 -25.45
N ASP A 199 6.66 -1.18 -26.43
CA ASP A 199 6.71 -0.31 -27.61
C ASP A 199 6.72 1.18 -27.27
N LYS A 200 6.05 1.58 -26.20
CA LYS A 200 6.01 2.97 -25.75
C LYS A 200 7.21 3.35 -24.88
N LEU A 201 7.89 2.35 -24.35
CA LEU A 201 8.97 2.53 -23.40
C LEU A 201 10.36 2.42 -24.02
N VAL A 202 10.46 2.07 -25.30
CA VAL A 202 11.75 2.02 -26.03
C VAL A 202 12.45 3.38 -25.94
N GLY A 203 13.73 3.37 -25.52
CA GLY A 203 14.54 4.56 -25.27
C GLY A 203 14.34 5.20 -23.89
N GLN A 204 13.34 4.79 -23.13
CA GLN A 204 13.07 5.32 -21.79
C GLN A 204 13.85 4.58 -20.70
N ILE A 205 14.03 5.24 -19.56
CA ILE A 205 14.51 4.59 -18.34
C ILE A 205 13.32 3.92 -17.68
N VAL A 206 13.50 2.66 -17.32
CA VAL A 206 12.48 1.82 -16.72
C VAL A 206 12.99 1.16 -15.44
N VAL A 207 12.04 0.77 -14.59
CA VAL A 207 12.29 -0.17 -13.51
C VAL A 207 11.82 -1.53 -13.96
N ALA A 208 12.68 -2.52 -13.87
CA ALA A 208 12.37 -3.91 -14.17
C ALA A 208 12.59 -4.78 -12.93
N TRP A 209 11.85 -5.88 -12.86
CA TRP A 209 11.89 -6.84 -11.76
C TRP A 209 12.17 -8.25 -12.28
N ASN A 210 12.93 -8.99 -11.48
CA ASN A 210 13.20 -10.40 -11.67
C ASN A 210 13.14 -11.11 -10.30
N VAL A 211 12.72 -12.38 -10.29
CA VAL A 211 12.53 -13.14 -9.03
C VAL A 211 13.82 -13.32 -8.23
N ASP A 212 14.95 -13.49 -8.92
CA ASP A 212 16.25 -13.73 -8.28
C ASP A 212 17.04 -12.44 -8.01
N LYS A 213 16.99 -11.50 -8.95
CA LYS A 213 17.74 -10.25 -8.93
C LYS A 213 17.00 -9.08 -8.28
N GLY A 214 15.67 -9.19 -8.10
CA GLY A 214 14.85 -8.09 -7.56
C GLY A 214 14.64 -6.96 -8.57
N LEU A 215 14.52 -5.74 -8.06
CA LEU A 215 14.31 -4.52 -8.86
C LEU A 215 15.62 -3.94 -9.36
N ILE A 216 15.65 -3.54 -10.62
CA ILE A 216 16.77 -2.79 -11.21
C ILE A 216 16.27 -1.58 -12.00
N VAL A 217 17.17 -0.58 -12.18
CA VAL A 217 16.96 0.57 -13.08
C VAL A 217 17.83 0.40 -14.31
N SER A 218 17.22 0.50 -15.49
CA SER A 218 17.92 0.35 -16.77
C SER A 218 17.21 1.13 -17.87
N ARG A 219 17.85 1.30 -19.01
CA ARG A 219 17.25 1.86 -20.21
C ARG A 219 16.71 0.73 -21.09
N LEU A 220 15.46 0.81 -21.50
CA LEU A 220 14.89 -0.11 -22.47
C LEU A 220 15.34 0.29 -23.87
N ILE A 221 16.04 -0.59 -24.55
CA ILE A 221 16.48 -0.39 -25.95
C ILE A 221 15.98 -1.55 -26.79
N ARG A 222 15.66 -1.28 -28.05
CA ARG A 222 15.28 -2.30 -29.03
C ARG A 222 16.43 -2.49 -30.02
N PHE A 223 16.92 -3.71 -30.11
CA PHE A 223 17.88 -4.16 -31.12
C PHE A 223 17.18 -5.10 -32.09
N ASP A 224 17.05 -4.69 -33.34
CA ASP A 224 16.26 -5.40 -34.36
C ASP A 224 14.82 -5.67 -33.88
N HIS A 225 14.55 -6.86 -33.41
CA HIS A 225 13.23 -7.27 -32.91
C HIS A 225 13.25 -7.70 -31.45
N THR A 226 14.38 -7.50 -30.75
CA THR A 226 14.54 -7.91 -29.34
C THR A 226 14.72 -6.71 -28.44
N ASP A 227 13.94 -6.63 -27.40
CA ASP A 227 14.10 -5.62 -26.36
C ASP A 227 15.21 -6.05 -25.38
N ALA A 228 15.96 -5.09 -24.90
CA ALA A 228 17.01 -5.30 -23.91
C ALA A 228 17.05 -4.19 -22.87
N LEU A 229 17.38 -4.55 -21.63
CA LEU A 229 17.68 -3.61 -20.55
C LEU A 229 19.18 -3.31 -20.61
N VAL A 230 19.51 -2.04 -20.80
CA VAL A 230 20.90 -1.58 -20.97
C VAL A 230 21.21 -0.54 -19.92
N SER A 231 22.36 -0.67 -19.29
CA SER A 231 22.92 0.32 -18.37
C SER A 231 23.59 1.45 -19.14
N ASP A 232 23.56 2.68 -18.61
CA ASP A 232 24.29 3.81 -19.22
C ASP A 232 25.82 3.65 -19.05
N ARG A 233 26.27 2.83 -18.09
CA ARG A 233 27.70 2.45 -17.94
C ARG A 233 27.97 1.13 -18.66
N ARG A 234 28.99 1.14 -19.50
CA ARG A 234 29.37 0.01 -20.37
C ARG A 234 29.92 -1.21 -19.65
N GLU A 235 30.30 -1.07 -18.38
CA GLU A 235 30.80 -2.18 -17.55
C GLU A 235 29.72 -3.18 -17.15
N TYR A 236 28.45 -2.80 -17.24
CA TYR A 236 27.34 -3.68 -16.92
C TYR A 236 26.82 -4.38 -18.19
N GLU A 237 26.60 -5.66 -18.08
CA GLU A 237 26.06 -6.46 -19.18
C GLU A 237 24.59 -6.07 -19.47
N SER A 238 24.23 -6.11 -20.75
CA SER A 238 22.86 -5.91 -21.19
C SER A 238 22.04 -7.17 -20.95
N ILE A 239 20.78 -6.99 -20.55
CA ILE A 239 19.85 -8.08 -20.26
C ILE A 239 18.81 -8.16 -21.39
N SER A 240 18.79 -9.28 -22.12
CA SER A 240 17.79 -9.51 -23.17
C SER A 240 16.42 -9.81 -22.58
N LEU A 241 15.38 -9.18 -23.13
CA LEU A 241 13.97 -9.42 -22.82
C LEU A 241 13.32 -10.34 -23.87
N ALA A 242 13.98 -11.41 -24.27
CA ALA A 242 13.40 -12.41 -25.14
C ALA A 242 12.18 -13.10 -24.50
N ALA A 243 11.40 -13.86 -25.29
CA ALA A 243 10.14 -14.45 -24.86
C ALA A 243 10.22 -15.33 -23.60
N GLU A 244 11.40 -15.89 -23.30
CA GLU A 244 11.65 -16.72 -22.11
C GLU A 244 12.27 -15.92 -20.95
N SER A 245 12.34 -14.59 -21.08
CA SER A 245 12.95 -13.75 -20.03
C SER A 245 12.07 -13.72 -18.79
N GLU A 246 12.69 -13.94 -17.63
CA GLU A 246 12.05 -13.79 -16.31
C GLU A 246 11.93 -12.33 -15.84
N TRP A 247 12.46 -11.39 -16.64
CA TRP A 247 12.38 -9.97 -16.36
C TRP A 247 11.04 -9.39 -16.79
N ARG A 248 10.46 -8.55 -15.92
CA ARG A 248 9.21 -7.83 -16.19
C ARG A 248 9.43 -6.34 -15.96
N ILE A 249 8.97 -5.51 -16.88
CA ILE A 249 8.94 -4.06 -16.67
C ILE A 249 7.84 -3.75 -15.66
N ILE A 250 8.21 -3.00 -14.61
CA ILE A 250 7.31 -2.57 -13.54
C ILE A 250 6.77 -1.17 -13.81
N GLY A 251 7.56 -0.33 -14.46
CA GLY A 251 7.12 1.02 -14.80
C GLY A 251 8.22 1.88 -15.43
N LYS A 252 7.80 3.06 -15.86
CA LYS A 252 8.65 4.09 -16.47
C LYS A 252 9.17 5.05 -15.40
N VAL A 253 10.45 5.39 -15.44
CA VAL A 253 11.00 6.48 -14.65
C VAL A 253 10.60 7.82 -15.25
N LEU A 254 9.89 8.65 -14.46
CA LEU A 254 9.41 9.97 -14.87
C LEU A 254 10.45 11.06 -14.62
N TRP A 255 11.04 11.04 -13.44
CA TRP A 255 12.04 11.99 -12.99
C TRP A 255 12.86 11.38 -11.83
N TRP A 256 13.95 12.06 -11.49
CA TRP A 256 14.82 11.67 -10.38
C TRP A 256 15.32 12.90 -9.65
N ILE A 257 15.65 12.73 -8.37
CA ILE A 257 16.27 13.73 -7.52
C ILE A 257 17.41 13.11 -6.72
N GLY A 258 18.48 13.87 -6.53
CA GLY A 258 19.62 13.46 -5.74
C GLY A 258 20.09 14.58 -4.83
N ARG A 259 20.88 14.22 -3.82
CA ARG A 259 21.61 15.18 -3.00
C ARG A 259 23.04 15.23 -3.51
N THR A 260 23.56 16.41 -3.71
CA THR A 260 25.01 16.62 -3.79
C THR A 260 25.54 16.42 -2.37
N GLY A 261 26.39 15.41 -2.19
CA GLY A 261 27.10 15.13 -0.96
C GLY A 261 28.11 16.22 -0.60
#